data_893b4406ce0118304f0b8cd7fe758b99
#
_entry.id   893b4406ce0118304f0b8cd7fe758b99
#
_cell.length_a   1.000
_cell.length_b   1.000
_cell.length_c   1.000
_cell.angle_alpha   90.00
_cell.angle_beta   90.00
_cell.angle_gamma   90.00
#
_symmetry.space_group_name_H-M   'P 1'
#
loop_
_entity.id
_entity.type
_entity.pdbx_description
1 polymer ?
#
loop_
_entity_poly.entity_id
_entity_poly.type
_entity_poly.pdbx_seq_one_letter_code
_entity_poly.pdbx_strand_id
1 'polypeptide(L)'
;MKKLPNHLAITPGVEIDGVWVEPVDHLVTGNLKIWAEISNVTSVRLPGYWTHKKGSSIEVASAPLPGEKVIYSLHGGAYIRLSAHPTDPTAGIARGLLKHVDPVTRVFAIEYRLASSTPFPVAYPFPTQLIDALAGYNYLVNVVGVKPDDIVVVGDSAGGNLAHALVRYLTDYQGTSEVNLPGPPGALLLLSPWVNIGTTHETLPNGSAKRFFSSDYIISAGGRADYAKTSFLGPHGFDAAETNRYISPASLSPDLKVDFRKFPRTFIVSGGAEILYDQIKTFSDRMIADLGEGNGVEGEGKVRYFEAPDGIHDYLIFSWHEPERTNTFKEINRWITAA
;
A
#
# COMPACT_ATOMS: atom_id res chain seq x y z
N MET A 1 12.23 -24.44 -0.70
CA MET A 1 11.72 -23.11 -0.37
C MET A 1 12.81 -22.33 0.33
N LYS A 2 13.19 -21.13 -0.15
CA LYS A 2 14.06 -20.24 0.62
C LYS A 2 13.31 -19.83 1.89
N LYS A 3 13.98 -19.89 3.07
CA LYS A 3 13.42 -19.38 4.31
C LYS A 3 12.93 -17.94 4.08
N LEU A 4 11.71 -17.66 4.50
CA LEU A 4 11.23 -16.27 4.56
C LEU A 4 12.17 -15.48 5.49
N PRO A 5 12.51 -14.23 5.15
CA PRO A 5 13.37 -13.43 6.02
C PRO A 5 12.77 -13.33 7.41
N ASN A 6 13.61 -13.41 8.42
CA ASN A 6 13.22 -13.13 9.80
C ASN A 6 13.07 -11.61 9.95
N HIS A 7 11.86 -11.10 9.83
CA HIS A 7 11.56 -9.67 9.90
C HIS A 7 11.72 -9.02 11.29
N LEU A 8 12.18 -9.76 12.26
CA LEU A 8 12.57 -9.20 13.56
C LEU A 8 14.03 -8.77 13.61
N ALA A 9 14.77 -9.00 12.56
CA ALA A 9 16.19 -8.64 12.50
C ALA A 9 16.37 -7.30 11.77
N ILE A 10 16.14 -6.18 12.46
CA ILE A 10 16.96 -5.00 12.15
C ILE A 10 18.38 -5.45 12.51
N THR A 11 19.21 -5.67 11.52
CA THR A 11 20.63 -5.62 11.72
C THR A 11 21.01 -4.13 11.72
N PRO A 12 21.33 -3.52 12.87
CA PRO A 12 21.83 -2.15 12.86
C PRO A 12 23.18 -2.20 12.11
N GLY A 13 23.15 -1.87 10.84
CA GLY A 13 24.34 -1.72 10.02
C GLY A 13 24.58 -0.24 9.82
N VAL A 14 25.82 0.17 9.67
CA VAL A 14 26.27 1.54 9.44
C VAL A 14 25.62 2.16 8.19
N GLU A 15 24.93 1.37 7.35
CA GLU A 15 24.32 1.78 6.10
C GLU A 15 22.79 1.70 6.07
N ILE A 16 22.14 1.30 7.18
CA ILE A 16 20.67 1.12 7.26
C ILE A 16 20.12 2.06 8.32
N ASP A 17 19.38 3.05 7.87
CA ASP A 17 18.69 4.03 8.71
C ASP A 17 17.42 3.41 9.33
N GLY A 18 17.62 2.41 10.18
CA GLY A 18 16.56 1.68 10.85
C GLY A 18 16.10 2.35 12.15
N VAL A 19 14.80 2.28 12.41
CA VAL A 19 14.17 2.76 13.64
C VAL A 19 13.20 1.74 14.19
N TRP A 20 12.88 1.83 15.48
CA TRP A 20 11.79 1.08 16.08
C TRP A 20 10.53 1.94 16.16
N VAL A 21 9.41 1.37 15.75
CA VAL A 21 8.09 1.97 15.82
C VAL A 21 7.30 1.30 16.94
N GLU A 22 6.77 2.10 17.85
CA GLU A 22 6.08 1.61 19.04
C GLU A 22 4.63 1.15 18.72
N PRO A 23 4.05 0.25 19.55
CA PRO A 23 2.69 -0.24 19.38
C PRO A 23 1.62 0.87 19.49
N VAL A 24 0.48 0.66 18.80
CA VAL A 24 -0.62 1.65 18.72
C VAL A 24 -1.99 1.06 19.10
N ASP A 25 -2.06 0.13 20.03
CA ASP A 25 -3.36 -0.46 20.47
C ASP A 25 -4.39 0.61 20.88
N HIS A 26 -3.93 1.74 21.41
CA HIS A 26 -4.76 2.89 21.78
C HIS A 26 -5.42 3.60 20.58
N LEU A 27 -5.00 3.31 19.35
CA LEU A 27 -5.58 3.85 18.12
C LEU A 27 -6.49 2.83 17.41
N VAL A 28 -6.63 1.61 17.93
CA VAL A 28 -7.43 0.54 17.33
C VAL A 28 -8.87 0.61 17.86
N THR A 29 -9.81 0.93 16.98
CA THR A 29 -11.23 1.10 17.34
C THR A 29 -12.19 0.56 16.28
N GLY A 30 -13.47 0.56 16.55
CA GLY A 30 -14.54 0.20 15.63
C GLY A 30 -14.34 -1.18 15.03
N ASN A 31 -14.57 -1.30 13.73
CA ASN A 31 -14.43 -2.59 13.02
C ASN A 31 -13.01 -3.15 13.09
N LEU A 32 -11.97 -2.29 13.09
CA LEU A 32 -10.59 -2.75 13.21
C LEU A 32 -10.35 -3.51 14.52
N LYS A 33 -10.94 -3.04 15.62
CA LYS A 33 -10.87 -3.70 16.93
C LYS A 33 -11.56 -5.07 16.88
N ILE A 34 -12.77 -5.12 16.31
CA ILE A 34 -13.53 -6.39 16.16
C ILE A 34 -12.73 -7.41 15.34
N TRP A 35 -12.18 -7.00 14.21
CA TRP A 35 -11.37 -7.88 13.37
C TRP A 35 -10.10 -8.34 14.06
N ALA A 36 -9.45 -7.48 14.83
CA ALA A 36 -8.27 -7.82 15.62
C ALA A 36 -8.58 -8.86 16.69
N GLU A 37 -9.73 -8.75 17.37
CA GLU A 37 -10.22 -9.72 18.35
C GLU A 37 -10.50 -11.08 17.69
N ILE A 38 -11.20 -11.12 16.52
CA ILE A 38 -11.47 -12.34 15.76
C ILE A 38 -10.15 -13.04 15.38
N SER A 39 -9.16 -12.28 14.96
CA SER A 39 -7.86 -12.80 14.51
C SER A 39 -6.86 -13.03 15.66
N ASN A 40 -7.23 -12.66 16.89
CA ASN A 40 -6.35 -12.68 18.06
C ASN A 40 -5.01 -11.99 17.80
N VAL A 41 -5.06 -10.77 17.28
CA VAL A 41 -3.87 -9.96 16.95
C VAL A 41 -3.89 -8.62 17.69
N THR A 42 -2.70 -8.15 18.06
CA THR A 42 -2.48 -6.88 18.75
C THR A 42 -1.36 -6.12 18.03
N SER A 43 -1.23 -4.85 18.32
CA SER A 43 -0.09 -4.05 17.89
C SER A 43 1.19 -4.52 18.57
N VAL A 44 2.31 -4.43 17.88
CA VAL A 44 3.63 -4.79 18.42
C VAL A 44 4.65 -3.76 17.98
N ARG A 45 5.81 -3.75 18.65
CA ARG A 45 6.95 -2.94 18.24
C ARG A 45 7.54 -3.49 16.94
N LEU A 46 7.71 -2.63 15.94
CA LEU A 46 8.11 -3.00 14.58
C LEU A 46 9.32 -2.21 14.10
N PRO A 47 10.15 -2.82 13.23
CA PRO A 47 11.17 -2.07 12.52
C PRO A 47 10.57 -1.18 11.43
N GLY A 48 11.19 -0.03 11.20
CA GLY A 48 10.96 0.82 10.05
C GLY A 48 12.27 1.33 9.50
N TYR A 49 12.32 1.64 8.20
CA TYR A 49 13.54 2.03 7.51
C TYR A 49 13.35 3.34 6.78
N TRP A 50 14.32 4.23 6.96
CA TRP A 50 14.44 5.45 6.19
C TRP A 50 15.36 5.25 4.99
N THR A 51 14.98 5.84 3.87
CA THR A 51 15.84 5.95 2.68
C THR A 51 15.86 7.40 2.26
N HIS A 52 17.03 7.97 2.12
CA HIS A 52 17.22 9.39 1.80
C HIS A 52 17.65 9.61 0.35
N LYS A 53 17.30 10.77 -0.19
CA LYS A 53 17.76 11.19 -1.54
C LYS A 53 19.29 11.23 -1.56
N LYS A 54 19.88 10.67 -2.61
CA LYS A 54 21.35 10.62 -2.73
C LYS A 54 21.96 12.01 -2.64
N GLY A 55 22.93 12.18 -1.75
CA GLY A 55 23.62 13.45 -1.53
C GLY A 55 22.91 14.38 -0.53
N SER A 56 21.79 13.98 0.07
CA SER A 56 21.21 14.72 1.19
C SER A 56 21.94 14.40 2.49
N SER A 57 21.96 15.36 3.42
CA SER A 57 22.52 15.23 4.78
C SER A 57 21.42 15.28 5.84
N ILE A 58 20.27 14.65 5.57
CA ILE A 58 19.12 14.65 6.47
C ILE A 58 19.36 13.59 7.54
N GLU A 59 19.27 13.99 8.81
CA GLU A 59 19.35 13.05 9.93
C GLU A 59 18.11 12.14 9.98
N VAL A 60 18.34 10.89 10.39
CA VAL A 60 17.28 9.90 10.56
C VAL A 60 16.22 10.44 11.54
N ALA A 61 14.96 10.34 11.14
CA ALA A 61 13.81 10.81 11.95
C ALA A 61 13.83 12.29 12.35
N SER A 62 14.64 13.12 11.70
CA SER A 62 14.61 14.56 11.93
C SER A 62 13.27 15.18 11.49
N ALA A 63 12.94 16.34 12.06
CA ALA A 63 11.75 17.10 11.67
C ALA A 63 11.72 17.40 10.15
N PRO A 64 10.53 17.47 9.52
CA PRO A 64 10.43 17.73 8.09
C PRO A 64 10.94 19.10 7.70
N LEU A 65 11.53 19.19 6.51
CA LEU A 65 11.95 20.45 5.92
C LEU A 65 10.76 21.21 5.33
N PRO A 66 10.82 22.55 5.25
CA PRO A 66 9.77 23.33 4.59
C PRO A 66 9.54 22.89 3.14
N GLY A 67 8.29 22.58 2.77
CA GLY A 67 7.92 22.15 1.42
C GLY A 67 8.29 20.71 1.07
N GLU A 68 8.85 19.96 2.01
CA GLU A 68 9.18 18.54 1.80
C GLU A 68 7.90 17.69 1.74
N LYS A 69 7.85 16.75 0.80
CA LYS A 69 6.87 15.67 0.82
C LYS A 69 7.57 14.38 1.26
N VAL A 70 7.06 13.77 2.32
CA VAL A 70 7.56 12.51 2.88
C VAL A 70 6.75 11.34 2.33
N ILE A 71 7.43 10.38 1.73
CA ILE A 71 6.78 9.13 1.30
C ILE A 71 6.67 8.18 2.48
N TYR A 72 5.46 7.67 2.72
CA TYR A 72 5.22 6.49 3.56
C TYR A 72 4.99 5.28 2.68
N SER A 73 5.94 4.36 2.61
CA SER A 73 5.95 3.22 1.69
C SER A 73 5.49 1.94 2.36
N LEU A 74 4.57 1.23 1.70
CA LEU A 74 4.03 -0.07 2.08
C LEU A 74 4.32 -1.04 0.93
N HIS A 75 5.21 -2.01 1.16
CA HIS A 75 5.70 -2.91 0.11
C HIS A 75 4.66 -3.95 -0.33
N GLY A 76 4.78 -4.44 -1.57
CA GLY A 76 4.02 -5.55 -2.10
C GLY A 76 4.46 -6.91 -1.55
N GLY A 77 4.07 -7.99 -2.25
CA GLY A 77 4.44 -9.35 -1.88
C GLY A 77 3.29 -10.20 -1.37
N ALA A 78 2.06 -9.86 -1.75
CA ALA A 78 0.84 -10.62 -1.46
C ALA A 78 0.65 -10.91 0.05
N TYR A 79 1.12 -10.02 0.92
CA TYR A 79 1.09 -10.14 2.39
C TYR A 79 1.87 -11.32 3.00
N ILE A 80 2.57 -12.12 2.19
CA ILE A 80 3.24 -13.35 2.63
C ILE A 80 4.76 -13.36 2.40
N ARG A 81 5.30 -12.31 1.78
CA ARG A 81 6.72 -12.22 1.37
C ARG A 81 7.17 -10.79 1.15
N LEU A 82 8.46 -10.61 0.86
CA LEU A 82 9.16 -9.35 0.68
C LEU A 82 9.32 -8.60 2.01
N SER A 83 9.86 -7.39 1.96
CA SER A 83 10.30 -6.66 3.14
C SER A 83 10.39 -5.18 2.84
N ALA A 84 10.22 -4.35 3.87
CA ALA A 84 10.50 -2.91 3.80
C ALA A 84 11.99 -2.58 3.76
N HIS A 85 12.86 -3.59 3.94
CA HIS A 85 14.31 -3.38 4.00
C HIS A 85 14.85 -2.75 2.71
N PRO A 86 15.77 -1.76 2.78
CA PRO A 86 16.27 -1.03 1.60
C PRO A 86 16.97 -1.89 0.53
N THR A 87 17.35 -3.13 0.85
CA THR A 87 17.92 -4.10 -0.12
C THR A 87 16.87 -4.99 -0.79
N ASP A 88 15.60 -4.90 -0.37
CA ASP A 88 14.52 -5.62 -1.00
C ASP A 88 14.31 -5.14 -2.45
N PRO A 89 13.88 -6.01 -3.38
CA PRO A 89 13.56 -5.61 -4.76
C PRO A 89 12.55 -4.46 -4.84
N THR A 90 11.52 -4.43 -3.99
CA THR A 90 10.49 -3.37 -3.99
C THR A 90 11.04 -2.00 -3.60
N ALA A 91 12.17 -1.92 -2.90
CA ALA A 91 12.88 -0.68 -2.66
C ALA A 91 13.35 0.02 -3.96
N GLY A 92 13.27 -0.65 -5.11
CA GLY A 92 13.42 -0.06 -6.44
C GLY A 92 12.44 1.08 -6.70
N ILE A 93 11.21 0.98 -6.17
CA ILE A 93 10.19 2.03 -6.25
C ILE A 93 10.63 3.25 -5.42
N ALA A 94 11.00 3.06 -4.15
CA ALA A 94 11.47 4.13 -3.27
C ALA A 94 12.67 4.88 -3.90
N ARG A 95 13.65 4.14 -4.43
CA ARG A 95 14.80 4.73 -5.14
C ARG A 95 14.39 5.51 -6.41
N GLY A 96 13.37 5.01 -7.13
CA GLY A 96 12.81 5.70 -8.29
C GLY A 96 12.13 7.02 -7.90
N LEU A 97 11.30 7.02 -6.87
CA LEU A 97 10.64 8.21 -6.33
C LEU A 97 11.67 9.25 -5.87
N LEU A 98 12.66 8.85 -5.07
CA LEU A 98 13.74 9.74 -4.62
C LEU A 98 14.56 10.33 -5.77
N LYS A 99 14.71 9.61 -6.89
CA LYS A 99 15.46 10.09 -8.06
C LYS A 99 14.67 11.05 -8.94
N HIS A 100 13.38 10.83 -9.09
CA HIS A 100 12.58 11.45 -10.14
C HIS A 100 11.50 12.42 -9.63
N VAL A 101 11.22 12.42 -8.31
CA VAL A 101 10.20 13.27 -7.71
C VAL A 101 10.87 14.38 -6.89
N ASP A 102 10.71 15.61 -7.36
CA ASP A 102 11.50 16.73 -6.86
C ASP A 102 11.29 17.04 -5.37
N PRO A 103 10.04 17.18 -4.85
CA PRO A 103 9.81 17.53 -3.45
C PRO A 103 10.03 16.36 -2.47
N VAL A 104 10.33 15.15 -2.98
CA VAL A 104 10.58 13.96 -2.16
C VAL A 104 12.06 13.85 -1.86
N THR A 105 12.43 13.98 -0.58
CA THR A 105 13.81 13.87 -0.12
C THR A 105 14.08 12.62 0.69
N ARG A 106 13.02 12.00 1.23
CA ARG A 106 13.11 10.75 2.01
C ARG A 106 11.84 9.91 1.91
N VAL A 107 12.04 8.61 2.10
CA VAL A 107 11.02 7.58 2.16
C VAL A 107 11.14 6.87 3.50
N PHE A 108 10.03 6.68 4.19
CA PHE A 108 9.92 5.80 5.35
C PHE A 108 9.11 4.57 4.97
N ALA A 109 9.61 3.37 5.28
CA ALA A 109 8.95 2.10 5.04
C ALA A 109 8.84 1.31 6.35
N ILE A 110 7.63 0.82 6.68
CA ILE A 110 7.40 -0.03 7.86
C ILE A 110 7.52 -1.50 7.49
N GLU A 111 8.22 -2.27 8.32
CA GLU A 111 8.31 -3.73 8.21
C GLU A 111 7.06 -4.36 8.85
N TYR A 112 5.96 -4.36 8.13
CA TYR A 112 4.71 -4.96 8.60
C TYR A 112 4.79 -6.49 8.61
N ARG A 113 4.11 -7.13 9.58
CA ARG A 113 4.09 -8.58 9.76
C ARG A 113 3.45 -9.30 8.58
N LEU A 114 4.08 -10.37 8.12
CA LEU A 114 3.61 -11.18 7.00
C LEU A 114 2.71 -12.32 7.48
N ALA A 115 1.63 -12.55 6.75
CA ALA A 115 0.68 -13.61 7.02
C ALA A 115 1.23 -14.98 6.62
N SER A 116 0.83 -16.02 7.34
CA SER A 116 1.12 -17.41 6.99
C SER A 116 -0.01 -18.36 7.40
N SER A 117 -0.10 -19.49 6.70
CA SER A 117 -1.05 -20.58 6.96
C SER A 117 -0.43 -21.93 6.65
N THR A 118 -1.15 -23.02 6.85
CA THR A 118 -0.70 -24.38 6.52
C THR A 118 -0.09 -24.42 5.10
N PRO A 119 1.08 -25.03 4.90
CA PRO A 119 1.80 -25.94 5.80
C PRO A 119 2.74 -25.28 6.82
N PHE A 120 2.78 -23.96 6.92
CA PHE A 120 3.53 -23.22 7.92
C PHE A 120 2.66 -22.92 9.15
N PRO A 121 3.25 -22.50 10.28
CA PRO A 121 2.47 -22.00 11.41
C PRO A 121 1.54 -20.87 10.99
N VAL A 122 0.28 -20.93 11.39
CA VAL A 122 -0.71 -19.86 11.14
C VAL A 122 -0.30 -18.62 11.93
N ALA A 123 -0.10 -17.50 11.26
CA ALA A 123 0.29 -16.27 11.90
C ALA A 123 -0.18 -15.04 11.10
N TYR A 124 -0.47 -13.99 11.82
CA TYR A 124 -0.65 -12.63 11.35
C TYR A 124 -1.64 -12.45 10.18
N PRO A 125 -2.86 -13.03 10.26
CA PRO A 125 -3.88 -12.77 9.25
C PRO A 125 -4.37 -11.31 9.33
N PHE A 126 -5.23 -10.92 8.40
CA PHE A 126 -5.97 -9.64 8.50
C PHE A 126 -6.64 -9.51 9.88
N PRO A 127 -6.57 -8.35 10.55
CA PRO A 127 -6.09 -7.07 10.07
C PRO A 127 -4.67 -6.70 10.54
N THR A 128 -3.81 -7.66 10.81
CA THR A 128 -2.46 -7.43 11.37
C THR A 128 -1.71 -6.34 10.61
N GLN A 129 -1.66 -6.44 9.27
CA GLN A 129 -0.91 -5.50 8.44
C GLN A 129 -1.47 -4.08 8.51
N LEU A 130 -2.79 -3.93 8.65
CA LEU A 130 -3.42 -2.62 8.81
C LEU A 130 -3.06 -1.97 10.15
N ILE A 131 -2.99 -2.75 11.23
CA ILE A 131 -2.53 -2.27 12.54
C ILE A 131 -1.06 -1.84 12.45
N ASP A 132 -0.23 -2.62 11.78
CA ASP A 132 1.19 -2.33 11.61
C ASP A 132 1.40 -1.07 10.73
N ALA A 133 0.63 -0.91 9.66
CA ALA A 133 0.65 0.30 8.83
C ALA A 133 0.17 1.54 9.60
N LEU A 134 -0.83 1.39 10.47
CA LEU A 134 -1.27 2.47 11.35
C LEU A 134 -0.16 2.91 12.31
N ALA A 135 0.61 1.97 12.86
CA ALA A 135 1.75 2.27 13.73
C ALA A 135 2.81 3.11 13.00
N GLY A 136 3.18 2.73 11.78
CA GLY A 136 4.15 3.50 10.97
C GLY A 136 3.65 4.89 10.59
N TYR A 137 2.36 5.02 10.27
CA TYR A 137 1.75 6.32 9.97
C TYR A 137 1.72 7.22 11.21
N ASN A 138 1.31 6.67 12.35
CA ASN A 138 1.33 7.37 13.64
C ASN A 138 2.75 7.82 14.03
N TYR A 139 3.75 6.99 13.77
CA TYR A 139 5.14 7.36 14.00
C TYR A 139 5.54 8.60 13.18
N LEU A 140 5.21 8.65 11.89
CA LEU A 140 5.51 9.80 11.05
C LEU A 140 4.83 11.09 11.57
N VAL A 141 3.56 11.00 11.93
CA VAL A 141 2.80 12.20 12.36
C VAL A 141 3.16 12.62 13.76
N ASN A 142 3.12 11.72 14.73
CA ASN A 142 3.17 12.08 16.16
C ASN A 142 4.56 11.96 16.78
N VAL A 143 5.51 11.26 16.17
CA VAL A 143 6.88 11.15 16.66
C VAL A 143 7.85 12.00 15.85
N VAL A 144 7.81 11.89 14.50
CA VAL A 144 8.65 12.68 13.60
C VAL A 144 8.12 14.10 13.41
N GLY A 145 6.80 14.29 13.53
CA GLY A 145 6.17 15.59 13.38
C GLY A 145 5.85 15.98 11.93
N VAL A 146 5.74 15.00 11.04
CA VAL A 146 5.33 15.26 9.65
C VAL A 146 3.84 15.60 9.64
N LYS A 147 3.47 16.72 9.04
CA LYS A 147 2.06 17.05 8.86
C LYS A 147 1.39 16.05 7.93
N PRO A 148 0.17 15.59 8.22
CA PRO A 148 -0.59 14.69 7.33
C PRO A 148 -0.61 15.15 5.87
N ASP A 149 -0.81 16.44 5.62
CA ASP A 149 -0.87 17.03 4.27
C ASP A 149 0.46 16.90 3.49
N ASP A 150 1.58 16.69 4.20
CA ASP A 150 2.90 16.53 3.61
C ASP A 150 3.30 15.04 3.46
N ILE A 151 2.41 14.11 3.85
CA ILE A 151 2.63 12.67 3.67
C ILE A 151 1.95 12.20 2.40
N VAL A 152 2.70 11.49 1.55
CA VAL A 152 2.18 10.69 0.45
C VAL A 152 2.29 9.22 0.84
N VAL A 153 1.15 8.55 1.06
CA VAL A 153 1.15 7.11 1.28
C VAL A 153 1.26 6.41 -0.06
N VAL A 154 2.25 5.53 -0.17
CA VAL A 154 2.56 4.79 -1.39
C VAL A 154 2.50 3.29 -1.11
N GLY A 155 1.88 2.53 -2.00
CA GLY A 155 1.92 1.08 -1.92
C GLY A 155 1.85 0.42 -3.30
N ASP A 156 2.59 -0.67 -3.44
CA ASP A 156 2.59 -1.51 -4.63
C ASP A 156 1.88 -2.85 -4.35
N SER A 157 1.13 -3.36 -5.32
CA SER A 157 0.46 -4.67 -5.22
C SER A 157 -0.36 -4.82 -3.92
N ALA A 158 -0.03 -5.78 -3.05
CA ALA A 158 -0.63 -5.94 -1.72
C ALA A 158 -0.39 -4.72 -0.81
N GLY A 159 0.76 -4.04 -0.94
CA GLY A 159 1.02 -2.77 -0.26
C GLY A 159 0.10 -1.66 -0.74
N GLY A 160 -0.33 -1.67 -2.00
CA GLY A 160 -1.35 -0.78 -2.53
C GLY A 160 -2.74 -1.04 -1.92
N ASN A 161 -3.09 -2.30 -1.71
CA ASN A 161 -4.26 -2.67 -0.93
C ASN A 161 -4.17 -2.15 0.52
N LEU A 162 -3.02 -2.33 1.16
CA LEU A 162 -2.76 -1.87 2.52
C LEU A 162 -2.80 -0.35 2.64
N ALA A 163 -2.24 0.38 1.67
CA ALA A 163 -2.27 1.83 1.61
C ALA A 163 -3.71 2.35 1.52
N HIS A 164 -4.53 1.75 0.66
CA HIS A 164 -5.96 2.01 0.59
C HIS A 164 -6.67 1.74 1.92
N ALA A 165 -6.43 0.57 2.54
CA ALA A 165 -7.07 0.18 3.80
C ALA A 165 -6.70 1.13 4.96
N LEU A 166 -5.43 1.57 5.03
CA LEU A 166 -4.97 2.56 6.00
C LEU A 166 -5.70 3.90 5.82
N VAL A 167 -5.73 4.44 4.60
CA VAL A 167 -6.43 5.71 4.32
C VAL A 167 -7.91 5.59 4.65
N ARG A 168 -8.54 4.48 4.31
CA ARG A 168 -9.94 4.20 4.67
C ARG A 168 -10.16 4.23 6.17
N TYR A 169 -9.29 3.59 6.95
CA TYR A 169 -9.38 3.60 8.40
C TYR A 169 -9.29 5.02 8.95
N LEU A 170 -8.29 5.76 8.51
CA LEU A 170 -8.10 7.15 8.95
C LEU A 170 -9.32 8.03 8.59
N THR A 171 -9.91 7.86 7.41
CA THR A 171 -11.06 8.66 6.97
C THR A 171 -12.39 8.23 7.60
N ASP A 172 -12.57 6.93 7.87
CA ASP A 172 -13.79 6.40 8.49
C ASP A 172 -13.90 6.78 9.97
N TYR A 173 -12.77 6.83 10.69
CA TYR A 173 -12.73 7.05 12.15
C TYR A 173 -12.14 8.38 12.59
N GLN A 174 -11.72 9.26 11.68
CA GLN A 174 -11.26 10.60 12.03
C GLN A 174 -12.36 11.40 12.72
N GLY A 175 -12.01 12.03 13.85
CA GLY A 175 -12.93 12.88 14.60
C GLY A 175 -13.98 12.12 15.42
N THR A 176 -13.86 10.79 15.53
CA THR A 176 -14.67 10.02 16.48
C THR A 176 -14.18 10.29 17.92
N SER A 177 -15.08 10.21 18.90
CA SER A 177 -14.74 10.43 20.30
C SER A 177 -13.96 9.29 20.95
N GLU A 178 -13.82 8.16 20.26
CA GLU A 178 -13.23 6.95 20.83
C GLU A 178 -11.70 6.97 20.81
N VAL A 179 -11.09 7.54 19.75
CA VAL A 179 -9.64 7.57 19.55
C VAL A 179 -9.22 8.87 18.88
N ASN A 180 -8.03 9.35 19.22
CA ASN A 180 -7.43 10.51 18.57
C ASN A 180 -6.50 10.06 17.43
N LEU A 181 -7.09 9.74 16.28
CA LEU A 181 -6.34 9.34 15.10
C LEU A 181 -5.60 10.53 14.46
N PRO A 182 -4.40 10.30 13.90
CA PRO A 182 -3.80 11.25 12.96
C PRO A 182 -4.76 11.55 11.80
N GLY A 183 -4.70 12.77 11.27
CA GLY A 183 -5.43 13.12 10.05
C GLY A 183 -5.05 12.21 8.87
N PRO A 184 -5.92 12.03 7.86
CA PRO A 184 -5.57 11.29 6.65
C PRO A 184 -4.44 11.99 5.89
N PRO A 185 -3.64 11.25 5.09
CA PRO A 185 -2.53 11.83 4.34
C PRO A 185 -3.00 12.82 3.28
N GLY A 186 -2.11 13.73 2.88
CA GLY A 186 -2.39 14.67 1.79
C GLY A 186 -2.57 13.99 0.43
N ALA A 187 -1.96 12.82 0.23
CA ALA A 187 -2.06 12.09 -1.03
C ALA A 187 -1.90 10.58 -0.88
N LEU A 188 -2.49 9.84 -1.84
CA LEU A 188 -2.40 8.39 -1.96
C LEU A 188 -1.87 8.02 -3.36
N LEU A 189 -0.80 7.25 -3.43
CA LEU A 189 -0.20 6.73 -4.66
C LEU A 189 -0.25 5.22 -4.67
N LEU A 190 -1.01 4.64 -5.60
CA LEU A 190 -1.25 3.21 -5.72
C LEU A 190 -0.61 2.68 -6.99
N LEU A 191 0.30 1.73 -6.87
CA LEU A 191 1.07 1.15 -7.96
C LEU A 191 0.65 -0.31 -8.15
N SER A 192 0.07 -0.64 -9.30
CA SER A 192 -0.46 -1.99 -9.58
C SER A 192 -1.22 -2.62 -8.39
N PRO A 193 -2.16 -1.91 -7.71
CA PRO A 193 -2.69 -2.33 -6.42
C PRO A 193 -3.56 -3.60 -6.53
N TRP A 194 -3.35 -4.56 -5.60
CA TRP A 194 -4.19 -5.77 -5.49
C TRP A 194 -5.50 -5.47 -4.75
N VAL A 195 -6.49 -4.92 -5.44
CA VAL A 195 -7.72 -4.36 -4.87
C VAL A 195 -8.95 -5.28 -4.91
N ASN A 196 -8.77 -6.52 -5.35
CA ASN A 196 -9.73 -7.61 -5.21
C ASN A 196 -9.01 -8.90 -4.81
N ILE A 197 -8.99 -9.21 -3.53
CA ILE A 197 -8.42 -10.45 -2.97
C ILE A 197 -9.37 -11.64 -3.19
N GLY A 198 -10.66 -11.35 -3.41
CA GLY A 198 -11.66 -12.34 -3.82
C GLY A 198 -11.43 -12.89 -5.23
N THR A 199 -12.45 -13.51 -5.77
CA THR A 199 -12.37 -14.25 -7.04
C THR A 199 -13.16 -13.61 -8.17
N THR A 200 -13.91 -12.54 -7.91
CA THR A 200 -14.88 -11.98 -8.88
C THR A 200 -14.24 -11.52 -10.20
N HIS A 201 -13.00 -10.99 -10.18
CA HIS A 201 -12.29 -10.64 -11.41
C HIS A 201 -11.56 -11.83 -12.07
N GLU A 202 -11.20 -12.85 -11.29
CA GLU A 202 -10.51 -14.04 -11.82
C GLU A 202 -11.44 -14.92 -12.67
N THR A 203 -12.73 -14.88 -12.36
CA THR A 203 -13.75 -15.68 -13.05
C THR A 203 -14.28 -15.02 -14.32
N LEU A 204 -13.93 -13.78 -14.60
CA LEU A 204 -14.36 -13.09 -15.83
C LEU A 204 -13.92 -13.86 -17.08
N PRO A 205 -14.83 -14.13 -18.05
CA PRO A 205 -14.54 -14.98 -19.19
C PRO A 205 -13.34 -14.53 -20.04
N ASN A 206 -13.21 -13.23 -20.24
CA ASN A 206 -12.14 -12.60 -21.05
C ASN A 206 -11.32 -11.61 -20.22
N GLY A 207 -11.29 -11.79 -18.89
CA GLY A 207 -10.61 -10.88 -17.97
C GLY A 207 -9.09 -10.92 -18.09
N SER A 208 -8.45 -9.86 -17.62
CA SER A 208 -6.98 -9.69 -17.62
C SER A 208 -6.26 -10.85 -16.90
N ALA A 209 -6.85 -11.39 -15.83
CA ALA A 209 -6.33 -12.54 -15.10
C ALA A 209 -6.10 -13.78 -15.99
N LYS A 210 -6.92 -13.97 -17.04
CA LYS A 210 -6.74 -15.04 -18.01
C LYS A 210 -5.90 -14.61 -19.21
N ARG A 211 -6.15 -13.39 -19.70
CA ARG A 211 -5.48 -12.85 -20.89
C ARG A 211 -3.97 -12.73 -20.71
N PHE A 212 -3.52 -12.31 -19.55
CA PHE A 212 -2.11 -12.07 -19.24
C PHE A 212 -1.45 -13.17 -18.40
N PHE A 213 -2.14 -14.30 -18.18
CA PHE A 213 -1.63 -15.40 -17.36
C PHE A 213 -0.25 -15.93 -17.78
N SER A 214 0.05 -15.92 -19.07
CA SER A 214 1.33 -16.43 -19.59
C SER A 214 2.40 -15.36 -19.80
N SER A 215 2.05 -14.08 -19.71
CA SER A 215 2.95 -12.94 -19.97
C SER A 215 3.33 -12.17 -18.71
N ASP A 216 2.49 -12.18 -17.69
CA ASP A 216 2.82 -11.60 -16.40
C ASP A 216 3.58 -12.62 -15.52
N TYR A 217 4.37 -12.13 -14.56
CA TYR A 217 5.17 -12.99 -13.66
C TYR A 217 4.45 -13.40 -12.39
N ILE A 218 3.30 -12.80 -12.10
CA ILE A 218 2.45 -13.19 -10.98
C ILE A 218 1.29 -14.08 -11.45
N ILE A 219 0.59 -14.70 -10.49
CA ILE A 219 -0.61 -15.49 -10.72
C ILE A 219 -1.72 -14.99 -9.79
N SER A 220 -2.97 -15.03 -10.24
CA SER A 220 -4.13 -14.60 -9.47
C SER A 220 -4.88 -15.78 -8.81
N ALA A 221 -4.75 -16.99 -9.32
CA ALA A 221 -5.44 -18.18 -8.84
C ALA A 221 -4.51 -19.39 -8.78
N GLY A 222 -4.84 -20.33 -7.89
CA GLY A 222 -4.08 -21.57 -7.68
C GLY A 222 -2.77 -21.40 -6.92
N GLY A 223 -2.28 -22.47 -6.31
CA GLY A 223 -0.96 -22.55 -5.71
C GLY A 223 -0.60 -21.41 -4.74
N ARG A 224 0.32 -20.54 -5.16
CA ARG A 224 0.80 -19.43 -4.32
C ARG A 224 -0.24 -18.33 -4.09
N ALA A 225 -1.11 -18.07 -5.05
CA ALA A 225 -2.17 -17.09 -4.91
C ALA A 225 -3.20 -17.54 -3.88
N ASP A 226 -3.66 -18.78 -3.94
CA ASP A 226 -4.60 -19.34 -2.97
C ASP A 226 -4.00 -19.40 -1.57
N TYR A 227 -2.70 -19.76 -1.46
CA TYR A 227 -1.97 -19.69 -0.21
C TYR A 227 -1.93 -18.28 0.37
N ALA A 228 -1.66 -17.27 -0.46
CA ALA A 228 -1.60 -15.88 -0.04
C ALA A 228 -2.97 -15.38 0.47
N LYS A 229 -4.03 -15.64 -0.30
CA LYS A 229 -5.41 -15.32 0.09
C LYS A 229 -5.80 -15.98 1.40
N THR A 230 -5.61 -17.30 1.51
CA THR A 230 -5.93 -18.06 2.73
C THR A 230 -5.15 -17.55 3.94
N SER A 231 -3.85 -17.26 3.77
CA SER A 231 -3.01 -16.76 4.85
C SER A 231 -3.45 -15.37 5.31
N PHE A 232 -3.74 -14.46 4.38
CA PHE A 232 -4.17 -13.12 4.69
C PHE A 232 -5.56 -13.07 5.30
N LEU A 233 -6.52 -13.79 4.74
CA LEU A 233 -7.90 -13.79 5.22
C LEU A 233 -8.06 -14.46 6.59
N GLY A 234 -7.31 -15.54 6.85
CA GLY A 234 -7.34 -16.25 8.13
C GLY A 234 -8.77 -16.62 8.57
N PRO A 235 -9.17 -16.27 9.80
CA PRO A 235 -10.49 -16.62 10.34
C PRO A 235 -11.66 -15.87 9.69
N HIS A 236 -11.41 -14.82 8.90
CA HIS A 236 -12.48 -14.06 8.23
C HIS A 236 -13.03 -14.78 7.00
N GLY A 237 -12.28 -15.69 6.41
CA GLY A 237 -12.70 -16.49 5.28
C GLY A 237 -12.91 -15.73 3.97
N PHE A 238 -13.30 -16.46 2.93
CA PHE A 238 -13.44 -15.89 1.58
C PHE A 238 -14.68 -14.98 1.42
N ASP A 239 -15.71 -15.10 2.26
CA ASP A 239 -16.84 -14.17 2.23
C ASP A 239 -16.39 -12.74 2.56
N ALA A 240 -15.45 -12.58 3.49
CA ALA A 240 -14.86 -11.28 3.77
C ALA A 240 -14.07 -10.72 2.58
N ALA A 241 -13.44 -11.59 1.79
CA ALA A 241 -12.74 -11.17 0.57
C ALA A 241 -13.69 -10.59 -0.49
N GLU A 242 -14.96 -10.93 -0.48
CA GLU A 242 -15.93 -10.42 -1.45
C GLU A 242 -16.74 -9.22 -0.95
N THR A 243 -16.89 -9.06 0.36
CA THR A 243 -17.82 -8.09 0.95
C THR A 243 -17.15 -7.00 1.80
N ASN A 244 -15.92 -7.22 2.23
CA ASN A 244 -15.21 -6.25 3.06
C ASN A 244 -14.45 -5.22 2.22
N ARG A 245 -14.89 -3.96 2.29
CA ARG A 245 -14.30 -2.83 1.55
C ARG A 245 -12.85 -2.49 1.93
N TYR A 246 -12.34 -2.99 3.05
CA TYR A 246 -10.93 -2.86 3.44
C TYR A 246 -10.06 -3.93 2.77
N ILE A 247 -10.64 -5.06 2.42
CA ILE A 247 -9.96 -6.19 1.79
C ILE A 247 -10.04 -6.10 0.27
N SER A 248 -11.25 -5.94 -0.28
CA SER A 248 -11.50 -5.97 -1.73
C SER A 248 -12.40 -4.81 -2.19
N PRO A 249 -11.89 -3.56 -2.19
CA PRO A 249 -12.69 -2.40 -2.62
C PRO A 249 -13.16 -2.47 -4.08
N ALA A 250 -12.56 -3.36 -4.89
CA ALA A 250 -12.93 -3.59 -6.28
C ALA A 250 -13.82 -4.82 -6.50
N SER A 251 -14.14 -5.63 -5.48
CA SER A 251 -14.97 -6.82 -5.67
C SER A 251 -16.26 -6.51 -6.43
N LEU A 252 -16.65 -7.38 -7.35
CA LEU A 252 -17.89 -7.26 -8.12
C LEU A 252 -19.10 -7.85 -7.37
N SER A 253 -18.93 -8.27 -6.11
CA SER A 253 -20.04 -8.71 -5.28
C SER A 253 -21.12 -7.62 -5.15
N PRO A 254 -22.39 -7.93 -5.34
CA PRO A 254 -23.48 -6.97 -5.15
C PRO A 254 -23.64 -6.53 -3.68
N ASP A 255 -23.09 -7.30 -2.75
CA ASP A 255 -23.14 -7.02 -1.31
C ASP A 255 -22.04 -6.05 -0.86
N LEU A 256 -21.02 -5.79 -1.69
CA LEU A 256 -19.98 -4.82 -1.39
C LEU A 256 -20.57 -3.41 -1.35
N LYS A 257 -20.36 -2.72 -0.22
CA LYS A 257 -20.66 -1.28 -0.08
C LYS A 257 -19.35 -0.52 0.09
N VAL A 258 -19.00 0.26 -0.93
CA VAL A 258 -17.78 1.07 -0.96
C VAL A 258 -18.09 2.51 -1.35
N ASP A 259 -17.35 3.45 -0.77
CA ASP A 259 -17.51 4.89 -0.97
C ASP A 259 -16.13 5.55 -0.71
N PHE A 260 -15.73 6.46 -1.56
CA PHE A 260 -14.41 7.09 -1.52
C PHE A 260 -14.46 8.60 -1.29
N ARG A 261 -15.62 9.21 -1.06
CA ARG A 261 -15.83 10.68 -1.00
C ARG A 261 -14.93 11.41 0.00
N LYS A 262 -14.43 10.72 1.04
CA LYS A 262 -13.53 11.30 2.04
C LYS A 262 -12.04 11.04 1.75
N PHE A 263 -11.72 10.35 0.67
CA PHE A 263 -10.32 10.04 0.32
C PHE A 263 -9.57 11.30 -0.11
N PRO A 264 -8.25 11.35 0.14
CA PRO A 264 -7.38 12.40 -0.36
C PRO A 264 -7.24 12.29 -1.89
N ARG A 265 -6.53 13.24 -2.47
CA ARG A 265 -6.12 13.11 -3.87
C ARG A 265 -5.36 11.80 -4.09
N THR A 266 -5.70 11.09 -5.16
CA THR A 266 -5.20 9.74 -5.40
C THR A 266 -4.68 9.59 -6.83
N PHE A 267 -3.48 9.02 -6.97
CA PHE A 267 -2.91 8.62 -8.25
C PHE A 267 -2.84 7.10 -8.31
N ILE A 268 -3.45 6.51 -9.32
CA ILE A 268 -3.52 5.06 -9.52
C ILE A 268 -2.75 4.73 -10.80
N VAL A 269 -1.76 3.86 -10.68
CA VAL A 269 -0.94 3.35 -11.79
C VAL A 269 -1.27 1.90 -12.03
N SER A 270 -1.50 1.53 -13.29
CA SER A 270 -1.56 0.13 -13.73
C SER A 270 -0.63 -0.16 -14.88
N GLY A 271 -0.20 -1.40 -14.99
CA GLY A 271 0.32 -1.94 -16.23
C GLY A 271 -0.83 -2.40 -17.14
N GLY A 272 -0.78 -2.03 -18.43
CA GLY A 272 -1.79 -2.47 -19.40
C GLY A 272 -1.71 -3.96 -19.76
N ALA A 273 -0.60 -4.63 -19.40
CA ALA A 273 -0.34 -6.04 -19.61
C ALA A 273 -0.27 -6.87 -18.32
N GLU A 274 -0.83 -6.36 -17.20
CA GLU A 274 -0.83 -7.08 -15.92
C GLU A 274 -2.13 -7.84 -15.64
N ILE A 275 -2.05 -8.96 -14.91
CA ILE A 275 -3.22 -9.78 -14.57
C ILE A 275 -4.22 -9.07 -13.63
N LEU A 276 -3.79 -8.05 -12.89
CA LEU A 276 -4.64 -7.27 -12.00
C LEU A 276 -5.35 -6.09 -12.70
N TYR A 277 -5.15 -5.89 -14.00
CA TYR A 277 -5.66 -4.75 -14.75
C TYR A 277 -7.15 -4.49 -14.55
N ASP A 278 -8.02 -5.50 -14.71
CA ASP A 278 -9.47 -5.30 -14.64
C ASP A 278 -9.93 -4.87 -13.24
N GLN A 279 -9.33 -5.41 -12.17
CA GLN A 279 -9.68 -5.00 -10.82
C GLN A 279 -9.20 -3.58 -10.49
N ILE A 280 -8.01 -3.21 -11.01
CA ILE A 280 -7.47 -1.85 -10.86
C ILE A 280 -8.37 -0.86 -11.61
N LYS A 281 -8.80 -1.22 -12.81
CA LYS A 281 -9.73 -0.38 -13.60
C LYS A 281 -11.07 -0.21 -12.89
N THR A 282 -11.67 -1.29 -12.38
CA THR A 282 -12.91 -1.24 -11.58
C THR A 282 -12.76 -0.33 -10.35
N PHE A 283 -11.64 -0.43 -9.64
CA PHE A 283 -11.35 0.40 -8.49
C PHE A 283 -11.21 1.87 -8.87
N SER A 284 -10.44 2.16 -9.93
CA SER A 284 -10.24 3.51 -10.45
C SER A 284 -11.57 4.16 -10.85
N ASP A 285 -12.42 3.44 -11.60
CA ASP A 285 -13.71 3.95 -12.05
C ASP A 285 -14.64 4.28 -10.88
N ARG A 286 -14.65 3.46 -9.82
CA ARG A 286 -15.39 3.75 -8.59
C ARG A 286 -14.87 5.00 -7.88
N MET A 287 -13.55 5.14 -7.77
CA MET A 287 -12.98 6.32 -7.15
C MET A 287 -13.25 7.60 -7.96
N ILE A 288 -13.16 7.51 -9.29
CA ILE A 288 -13.47 8.63 -10.18
C ILE A 288 -14.95 9.02 -10.09
N ALA A 289 -15.85 8.03 -9.98
CA ALA A 289 -17.28 8.31 -9.80
C ALA A 289 -17.60 9.10 -8.52
N ASP A 290 -16.84 8.87 -7.44
CA ASP A 290 -17.04 9.52 -6.15
C ASP A 290 -16.30 10.86 -6.02
N LEU A 291 -15.13 11.01 -6.65
CA LEU A 291 -14.16 12.09 -6.40
C LEU A 291 -13.86 12.95 -7.65
N GLY A 292 -14.32 12.53 -8.84
CA GLY A 292 -14.00 13.13 -10.11
C GLY A 292 -12.57 12.82 -10.60
N GLU A 293 -12.39 12.86 -11.91
CA GLU A 293 -11.08 12.71 -12.55
C GLU A 293 -10.29 14.01 -12.53
N GLY A 294 -9.01 13.96 -12.13
CA GLY A 294 -8.13 15.13 -12.08
C GLY A 294 -6.93 14.95 -11.15
N ASN A 295 -6.17 16.02 -10.98
CA ASN A 295 -4.95 16.03 -10.17
C ASN A 295 -5.18 16.42 -8.71
N GLY A 296 -6.42 16.74 -8.31
CA GLY A 296 -6.75 17.19 -6.96
C GLY A 296 -6.40 18.65 -6.70
N VAL A 297 -6.21 19.44 -7.72
CA VAL A 297 -6.06 20.91 -7.63
C VAL A 297 -7.42 21.59 -7.71
N GLU A 298 -7.46 22.87 -7.39
CA GLU A 298 -8.72 23.64 -7.37
C GLU A 298 -9.42 23.56 -8.75
N GLY A 299 -10.70 23.20 -8.74
CA GLY A 299 -11.52 23.06 -9.94
C GLY A 299 -11.43 21.71 -10.66
N GLU A 300 -10.59 20.80 -10.20
CA GLU A 300 -10.45 19.45 -10.75
C GLU A 300 -10.96 18.37 -9.81
N GLY A 301 -11.22 17.16 -10.33
CA GLY A 301 -11.41 15.96 -9.51
C GLY A 301 -10.12 15.52 -8.83
N LYS A 302 -10.23 14.54 -7.94
CA LYS A 302 -9.13 14.13 -7.06
C LYS A 302 -8.43 12.84 -7.50
N VAL A 303 -8.88 12.17 -8.57
CA VAL A 303 -8.35 10.86 -8.98
C VAL A 303 -7.72 10.98 -10.34
N ARG A 304 -6.42 10.64 -10.40
CA ARG A 304 -5.70 10.45 -11.66
C ARG A 304 -5.44 8.96 -11.86
N TYR A 305 -5.88 8.45 -13.00
CA TYR A 305 -5.52 7.11 -13.47
C TYR A 305 -4.45 7.21 -14.55
N PHE A 306 -3.41 6.39 -14.45
CA PHE A 306 -2.33 6.30 -15.44
C PHE A 306 -2.07 4.84 -15.79
N GLU A 307 -2.11 4.52 -17.07
CA GLU A 307 -1.82 3.20 -17.62
C GLU A 307 -0.52 3.24 -18.41
N ALA A 308 0.39 2.31 -18.10
CA ALA A 308 1.55 2.01 -18.94
C ALA A 308 1.16 0.86 -19.87
N PRO A 309 0.97 1.07 -21.19
CA PRO A 309 0.35 0.08 -22.07
C PRO A 309 1.01 -1.30 -22.07
N ASP A 310 2.35 -1.34 -22.01
CA ASP A 310 3.15 -2.58 -22.02
C ASP A 310 3.64 -2.97 -20.60
N GLY A 311 3.18 -2.24 -19.56
CA GLY A 311 3.55 -2.51 -18.17
C GLY A 311 3.01 -3.85 -17.70
N ILE A 312 3.87 -4.70 -17.17
CA ILE A 312 3.49 -5.88 -16.39
C ILE A 312 3.27 -5.49 -14.93
N HIS A 313 2.81 -6.42 -14.09
CA HIS A 313 2.62 -6.15 -12.67
C HIS A 313 3.87 -5.55 -12.02
N ASP A 314 3.70 -4.47 -11.25
CA ASP A 314 4.77 -3.78 -10.53
C ASP A 314 6.01 -3.45 -11.38
N TYR A 315 5.83 -3.14 -12.66
CA TYR A 315 6.94 -2.84 -13.58
C TYR A 315 7.91 -1.76 -13.06
N LEU A 316 7.47 -0.89 -12.16
CA LEU A 316 8.30 0.15 -11.54
C LEU A 316 9.44 -0.40 -10.68
N ILE A 317 9.36 -1.66 -10.22
CA ILE A 317 10.43 -2.34 -9.51
C ILE A 317 11.62 -2.59 -10.45
N PHE A 318 11.34 -2.89 -11.73
CA PHE A 318 12.32 -3.41 -12.67
C PHE A 318 13.05 -2.30 -13.42
N SER A 319 14.34 -2.14 -13.16
CA SER A 319 15.16 -1.10 -13.81
C SER A 319 15.30 -1.26 -15.32
N TRP A 320 15.00 -2.44 -15.85
CA TRP A 320 15.02 -2.75 -17.28
C TRP A 320 13.71 -2.44 -18.01
N HIS A 321 12.60 -2.17 -17.29
CA HIS A 321 11.29 -1.92 -17.88
C HIS A 321 11.17 -0.46 -18.34
N GLU A 322 11.95 -0.11 -19.32
CA GLU A 322 12.00 1.25 -19.88
C GLU A 322 11.42 1.26 -21.31
N PRO A 323 10.77 2.33 -21.75
CA PRO A 323 10.70 3.67 -21.10
C PRO A 323 9.54 3.84 -20.09
N GLU A 324 8.65 2.86 -19.94
CA GLU A 324 7.43 2.93 -19.13
C GLU A 324 7.73 3.37 -17.70
N ARG A 325 8.75 2.75 -17.10
CA ARG A 325 9.18 3.04 -15.73
C ARG A 325 9.56 4.52 -15.53
N THR A 326 10.46 5.04 -16.35
CA THR A 326 10.90 6.44 -16.24
C THR A 326 9.76 7.41 -16.58
N ASN A 327 8.93 7.12 -17.55
CA ASN A 327 7.79 7.95 -17.91
C ASN A 327 6.78 8.04 -16.76
N THR A 328 6.49 6.92 -16.12
CA THR A 328 5.58 6.89 -14.96
C THR A 328 6.11 7.71 -13.79
N PHE A 329 7.40 7.61 -13.45
CA PHE A 329 7.97 8.46 -12.39
C PHE A 329 7.90 9.95 -12.73
N LYS A 330 8.04 10.33 -14.00
CA LYS A 330 7.85 11.73 -14.44
C LYS A 330 6.38 12.18 -14.29
N GLU A 331 5.41 11.31 -14.60
CA GLU A 331 3.99 11.61 -14.37
C GLU A 331 3.66 11.76 -12.89
N ILE A 332 4.24 10.88 -12.04
CA ILE A 332 4.12 10.99 -10.58
C ILE A 332 4.72 12.32 -10.10
N ASN A 333 5.90 12.74 -10.62
CA ASN A 333 6.48 14.03 -10.28
C ASN A 333 5.54 15.18 -10.64
N ARG A 334 5.02 15.21 -11.87
CA ARG A 334 4.06 16.24 -12.30
C ARG A 334 2.85 16.31 -11.39
N TRP A 335 2.32 15.16 -11.02
CA TRP A 335 1.15 15.08 -10.15
C TRP A 335 1.48 15.56 -8.72
N ILE A 336 2.59 15.14 -8.12
CA ILE A 336 2.96 15.56 -6.76
C ILE A 336 3.26 17.06 -6.70
N THR A 337 3.92 17.62 -7.73
CA THR A 337 4.29 19.04 -7.77
C THR A 337 3.14 19.98 -8.15
N ALA A 338 2.03 19.47 -8.67
CA ALA A 338 0.87 20.28 -9.04
C ALA A 338 0.04 20.79 -7.85
N ALA A 339 0.29 20.31 -6.61
CA ALA A 339 -0.53 20.60 -5.42
C ALA A 339 0.23 21.29 -4.32
#